data_2ca54e221fc2d737d791169c1fce607c
#
_entry.id   2ca54e221fc2d737d791169c1fce607c
#
_cell.length_a   1.000
_cell.length_b   1.000
_cell.length_c   1.000
_cell.angle_alpha   90.00
_cell.angle_beta   90.00
_cell.angle_gamma   90.00
#
_symmetry.space_group_name_H-M   'P 1'
#
loop_
_entity.id
_entity.type
_entity.pdbx_description
1 polymer ?
#
loop_
_entity_poly.entity_id
_entity_poly.type
_entity_poly.pdbx_seq_one_letter_code
_entity_poly.pdbx_strand_id
1 'polypeptide(L)'
;MNLKFPCPLFWAGSCLEFVFTGEELHLTFDAGFTEMEPWILIEMNGAPLLRMPLARGRNELCLFRGMTGGIPKRIRVFKETQPITDDPRHRLAVTGLQGSGGELLPVPKKELFLEFIGDSLTSGEGVIGAPEETDWVSPFFSASRTWARLTADLAGADFRAVSQSGWGVCSGWDGDVSHTLPRWYQETQALRKRGPEPDVIFINLGTNDANAIQSGAGPVGPDGFEEGALAFLKQLRAEHPAAKLVWVYGMINGPLHLRPYLERAVQRFGDAWYLPLPEVTPETTGSRMHPGSACHRQAAETAAAFLKKLL
;
A
#
# COMPACT_ATOMS: atom_id res chain seq x y z
N MET A 1 -14.59 11.58 -20.64
CA MET A 1 -14.04 10.40 -19.96
C MET A 1 -15.20 9.53 -19.51
N ASN A 2 -15.20 8.22 -19.83
CA ASN A 2 -16.25 7.32 -19.33
C ASN A 2 -15.67 6.48 -18.17
N LEU A 3 -16.00 6.82 -16.94
CA LEU A 3 -15.74 5.96 -15.79
C LEU A 3 -16.61 4.71 -15.90
N LYS A 4 -16.01 3.54 -15.68
CA LYS A 4 -16.74 2.27 -15.66
C LYS A 4 -17.05 1.88 -14.23
N PHE A 5 -18.31 1.57 -13.95
CA PHE A 5 -18.77 1.09 -12.66
C PHE A 5 -19.29 -0.35 -12.76
N PRO A 6 -19.13 -1.20 -11.71
CA PRO A 6 -18.40 -0.88 -10.48
C PRO A 6 -16.90 -0.76 -10.70
N CYS A 7 -16.24 0.15 -9.96
CA CYS A 7 -14.80 0.29 -9.89
C CYS A 7 -14.32 -0.28 -8.55
N PRO A 8 -13.79 -1.51 -8.52
CA PRO A 8 -13.33 -2.13 -7.27
C PRO A 8 -12.03 -1.46 -6.78
N LEU A 9 -11.96 -1.21 -5.47
CA LEU A 9 -10.78 -0.75 -4.76
C LEU A 9 -10.27 -1.90 -3.88
N PHE A 10 -9.31 -2.68 -4.39
CA PHE A 10 -8.87 -3.90 -3.73
C PHE A 10 -7.69 -3.67 -2.79
N TRP A 11 -6.56 -3.13 -3.32
CA TRP A 11 -5.33 -2.96 -2.56
C TRP A 11 -5.42 -1.83 -1.55
N ALA A 12 -4.58 -1.86 -0.51
CA ALA A 12 -4.29 -0.69 0.31
C ALA A 12 -3.82 0.46 -0.59
N GLY A 13 -4.42 1.65 -0.45
CA GLY A 13 -4.10 2.78 -1.30
C GLY A 13 -4.66 2.71 -2.74
N SER A 14 -5.49 1.68 -3.09
CA SER A 14 -6.24 1.73 -4.36
C SER A 14 -6.98 3.05 -4.49
N CYS A 15 -6.86 3.69 -5.65
CA CYS A 15 -7.39 5.03 -5.88
C CYS A 15 -8.22 5.11 -7.15
N LEU A 16 -9.42 5.68 -7.04
CA LEU A 16 -10.16 6.21 -8.18
C LEU A 16 -9.89 7.71 -8.27
N GLU A 17 -9.36 8.15 -9.41
CA GLU A 17 -9.06 9.55 -9.66
C GLU A 17 -9.81 10.07 -10.88
N PHE A 18 -10.39 11.28 -10.76
CA PHE A 18 -11.06 11.98 -11.85
C PHE A 18 -11.06 13.49 -11.60
N VAL A 19 -11.34 14.26 -12.66
CA VAL A 19 -11.55 15.70 -12.59
C VAL A 19 -12.99 15.99 -12.96
N PHE A 20 -13.67 16.81 -12.16
CA PHE A 20 -15.06 17.21 -12.39
C PHE A 20 -15.22 18.73 -12.29
N THR A 21 -15.97 19.32 -13.23
CA THR A 21 -16.15 20.77 -13.30
C THR A 21 -17.49 21.26 -12.73
N GLY A 22 -18.36 20.35 -12.25
CA GLY A 22 -19.71 20.66 -11.83
C GLY A 22 -19.85 21.34 -10.48
N GLU A 23 -21.09 21.63 -10.14
CA GLU A 23 -21.52 22.39 -8.97
C GLU A 23 -21.86 21.48 -7.78
N GLU A 24 -22.24 20.24 -8.05
CA GLU A 24 -22.62 19.24 -7.04
C GLU A 24 -22.10 17.88 -7.46
N LEU A 25 -21.60 17.09 -6.49
CA LEU A 25 -21.04 15.77 -6.73
C LEU A 25 -21.41 14.79 -5.63
N HIS A 26 -21.94 13.63 -6.04
CA HIS A 26 -22.24 12.49 -5.19
C HIS A 26 -21.47 11.26 -5.66
N LEU A 27 -21.00 10.45 -4.72
CA LEU A 27 -20.45 9.13 -4.97
C LEU A 27 -21.26 8.06 -4.26
N THR A 28 -21.42 6.94 -4.93
CA THR A 28 -22.03 5.72 -4.35
C THR A 28 -20.98 4.65 -4.22
N PHE A 29 -20.97 3.98 -3.06
CA PHE A 29 -20.08 2.86 -2.76
C PHE A 29 -20.88 1.62 -2.41
N ASP A 30 -20.32 0.44 -2.67
CA ASP A 30 -20.70 -0.83 -2.05
C ASP A 30 -19.53 -1.35 -1.22
N ALA A 31 -19.80 -1.62 0.06
CA ALA A 31 -18.83 -2.15 0.99
C ALA A 31 -19.36 -3.41 1.66
N GLY A 32 -18.47 -4.40 1.87
CA GLY A 32 -18.79 -5.62 2.59
C GLY A 32 -17.64 -5.99 3.51
N PHE A 33 -17.96 -6.55 4.68
CA PHE A 33 -16.98 -7.00 5.69
C PHE A 33 -17.68 -7.80 6.79
N THR A 34 -16.90 -8.56 7.54
CA THR A 34 -17.39 -9.27 8.74
C THR A 34 -17.07 -8.43 9.99
N GLU A 35 -15.85 -8.08 10.22
CA GLU A 35 -15.37 -7.32 11.40
C GLU A 35 -14.66 -6.01 11.03
N MET A 36 -13.69 -6.09 10.13
CA MET A 36 -12.85 -4.97 9.72
C MET A 36 -13.51 -4.16 8.60
N GLU A 37 -14.16 -3.06 8.94
CA GLU A 37 -14.80 -2.20 7.96
C GLU A 37 -13.76 -1.48 7.06
N PRO A 38 -14.02 -1.37 5.73
CA PRO A 38 -13.16 -0.58 4.86
C PRO A 38 -13.33 0.92 5.16
N TRP A 39 -12.19 1.60 5.26
CA TRP A 39 -12.11 3.05 5.37
C TRP A 39 -11.72 3.67 4.04
N ILE A 40 -12.24 4.86 3.78
CA ILE A 40 -11.89 5.69 2.63
C ILE A 40 -11.33 7.04 3.06
N LEU A 41 -10.42 7.56 2.23
CA LEU A 41 -10.04 8.97 2.21
C LEU A 41 -10.48 9.56 0.88
N ILE A 42 -11.14 10.71 0.91
CA ILE A 42 -11.42 11.51 -0.28
C ILE A 42 -10.63 12.81 -0.20
N GLU A 43 -9.89 13.10 -1.27
CA GLU A 43 -9.15 14.35 -1.45
C GLU A 43 -9.77 15.17 -2.59
N MET A 44 -9.77 16.48 -2.43
CA MET A 44 -10.10 17.44 -3.47
C MET A 44 -8.95 18.41 -3.66
N ASN A 45 -8.42 18.50 -4.88
CA ASN A 45 -7.29 19.36 -5.25
C ASN A 45 -6.04 19.14 -4.36
N GLY A 46 -5.82 17.89 -3.91
CA GLY A 46 -4.68 17.52 -3.07
C GLY A 46 -4.88 17.74 -1.56
N ALA A 47 -6.01 18.31 -1.15
CA ALA A 47 -6.35 18.46 0.26
C ALA A 47 -7.37 17.40 0.70
N PRO A 48 -7.25 16.82 1.91
CA PRO A 48 -8.26 15.93 2.48
C PRO A 48 -9.62 16.63 2.60
N LEU A 49 -10.65 16.00 2.05
CA LEU A 49 -12.04 16.45 2.19
C LEU A 49 -12.74 15.68 3.32
N LEU A 50 -12.61 14.36 3.33
CA LEU A 50 -13.13 13.50 4.41
C LEU A 50 -12.35 12.20 4.50
N ARG A 51 -12.32 11.62 5.71
CA ARG A 51 -11.85 10.26 5.99
C ARG A 51 -12.88 9.58 6.89
N MET A 52 -13.40 8.40 6.48
CA MET A 52 -14.48 7.75 7.20
C MET A 52 -14.57 6.25 6.92
N PRO A 53 -15.17 5.45 7.84
CA PRO A 53 -15.58 4.09 7.56
C PRO A 53 -16.80 4.05 6.63
N LEU A 54 -16.98 2.94 5.93
CA LEU A 54 -18.21 2.66 5.18
C LEU A 54 -19.04 1.58 5.89
N ALA A 55 -20.36 1.78 5.93
CA ALA A 55 -21.30 0.77 6.40
C ALA A 55 -21.41 -0.39 5.39
N ARG A 56 -21.85 -1.56 5.85
CA ARG A 56 -22.14 -2.69 4.96
C ARG A 56 -23.22 -2.33 3.94
N GLY A 57 -23.00 -2.73 2.69
CA GLY A 57 -23.91 -2.46 1.58
C GLY A 57 -23.68 -1.10 0.93
N ARG A 58 -24.77 -0.48 0.47
CA ARG A 58 -24.73 0.77 -0.28
C ARG A 58 -24.52 1.98 0.63
N ASN A 59 -23.57 2.83 0.27
CA ASN A 59 -23.29 4.11 0.91
C ASN A 59 -23.36 5.22 -0.13
N GLU A 60 -24.05 6.32 0.18
CA GLU A 60 -24.14 7.50 -0.68
C GLU A 60 -23.55 8.71 0.03
N LEU A 61 -22.62 9.38 -0.62
CA LEU A 61 -21.91 10.54 -0.07
C LEU A 61 -22.06 11.74 -1.00
N CYS A 62 -22.60 12.84 -0.50
CA CYS A 62 -22.50 14.14 -1.13
C CYS A 62 -21.12 14.73 -0.79
N LEU A 63 -20.23 14.85 -1.79
CA LEU A 63 -18.91 15.40 -1.57
C LEU A 63 -18.91 16.91 -1.49
N PHE A 64 -19.69 17.54 -2.32
CA PHE A 64 -19.91 18.98 -2.27
C PHE A 64 -21.21 19.36 -3.00
N ARG A 65 -21.70 20.53 -2.67
CA ARG A 65 -22.90 21.16 -3.24
C ARG A 65 -22.73 22.67 -3.27
N GLY A 66 -23.27 23.32 -4.31
CA GLY A 66 -23.24 24.77 -4.43
C GLY A 66 -21.86 25.37 -4.76
N MET A 67 -20.97 24.59 -5.35
CA MET A 67 -19.69 25.10 -5.83
C MET A 67 -19.86 25.78 -7.19
N THR A 68 -18.90 26.65 -7.56
CA THR A 68 -18.90 27.28 -8.89
C THR A 68 -18.68 26.25 -9.98
N GLY A 69 -19.58 26.22 -10.98
CA GLY A 69 -19.45 25.39 -12.17
C GLY A 69 -18.32 25.86 -13.09
N GLY A 70 -17.85 24.98 -13.99
CA GLY A 70 -16.76 25.26 -14.94
C GLY A 70 -15.35 25.21 -14.34
N ILE A 71 -15.19 25.22 -13.02
CA ILE A 71 -13.89 25.14 -12.34
C ILE A 71 -13.50 23.68 -12.13
N PRO A 72 -12.33 23.20 -12.65
CA PRO A 72 -11.86 21.85 -12.45
C PRO A 72 -11.58 21.54 -10.97
N LYS A 73 -12.13 20.44 -10.48
CA LYS A 73 -11.92 19.87 -9.16
C LYS A 73 -11.37 18.46 -9.33
N ARG A 74 -10.11 18.26 -8.95
CA ARG A 74 -9.46 16.94 -8.97
C ARG A 74 -9.87 16.18 -7.72
N ILE A 75 -10.52 15.06 -7.90
CA ILE A 75 -11.01 14.18 -6.83
C ILE A 75 -10.19 12.91 -6.84
N ARG A 76 -9.71 12.49 -5.66
CA ARG A 76 -9.07 11.20 -5.44
C ARG A 76 -9.79 10.48 -4.30
N VAL A 77 -10.19 9.23 -4.55
CA VAL A 77 -10.87 8.36 -3.60
C VAL A 77 -9.95 7.19 -3.30
N PHE A 78 -9.38 7.15 -2.10
CA PHE A 78 -8.47 6.11 -1.66
C PHE A 78 -9.15 5.10 -0.75
N LYS A 79 -8.79 3.83 -0.88
CA LYS A 79 -9.02 2.81 0.14
C LYS A 79 -7.90 2.90 1.17
N GLU A 80 -8.25 3.13 2.44
CA GLU A 80 -7.31 3.31 3.55
C GLU A 80 -6.83 2.00 4.18
N THR A 81 -7.66 0.95 4.11
CA THR A 81 -7.40 -0.36 4.70
C THR A 81 -6.85 -1.36 3.67
N GLN A 82 -6.13 -2.36 4.15
CA GLN A 82 -5.70 -3.48 3.30
C GLN A 82 -6.88 -4.40 2.91
N PRO A 83 -6.72 -5.33 1.94
CA PRO A 83 -7.61 -6.47 1.82
C PRO A 83 -7.55 -7.33 3.09
N ILE A 84 -8.68 -7.87 3.54
CA ILE A 84 -8.72 -8.86 4.62
C ILE A 84 -8.93 -10.22 3.97
N THR A 85 -7.86 -11.00 3.88
CA THR A 85 -7.79 -12.21 3.04
C THR A 85 -8.62 -13.39 3.56
N ASP A 86 -8.81 -13.44 4.87
CA ASP A 86 -9.62 -14.45 5.56
C ASP A 86 -11.09 -14.04 5.69
N ASP A 87 -11.46 -12.82 5.27
CA ASP A 87 -12.86 -12.38 5.19
C ASP A 87 -13.34 -12.35 3.73
N PRO A 88 -14.03 -13.38 3.24
CA PRO A 88 -14.54 -13.42 1.85
C PRO A 88 -15.60 -12.35 1.56
N ARG A 89 -16.12 -11.68 2.58
CA ARG A 89 -17.06 -10.54 2.43
C ARG A 89 -16.35 -9.21 2.27
N HIS A 90 -15.04 -9.14 2.62
CA HIS A 90 -14.32 -7.87 2.61
C HIS A 90 -14.14 -7.35 1.18
N ARG A 91 -14.90 -6.32 0.84
CA ARG A 91 -14.89 -5.68 -0.47
C ARG A 91 -15.18 -4.19 -0.37
N LEU A 92 -14.70 -3.46 -1.35
CA LEU A 92 -15.01 -2.05 -1.55
C LEU A 92 -15.03 -1.76 -3.05
N ALA A 93 -16.08 -1.10 -3.51
CA ALA A 93 -16.18 -0.59 -4.87
C ALA A 93 -16.88 0.77 -4.90
N VAL A 94 -16.42 1.66 -5.79
CA VAL A 94 -17.22 2.80 -6.21
C VAL A 94 -18.20 2.28 -7.25
N THR A 95 -19.51 2.45 -6.99
CA THR A 95 -20.58 1.88 -7.82
C THR A 95 -21.33 2.94 -8.63
N GLY A 96 -21.11 4.22 -8.35
CA GLY A 96 -21.73 5.31 -9.08
C GLY A 96 -21.12 6.66 -8.78
N LEU A 97 -21.30 7.55 -9.76
CA LEU A 97 -21.00 8.96 -9.67
C LEU A 97 -22.20 9.71 -10.25
N GLN A 98 -22.73 10.68 -9.53
CA GLN A 98 -23.78 11.58 -9.99
C GLN A 98 -23.33 13.01 -9.69
N GLY A 99 -23.37 13.85 -10.70
CA GLY A 99 -23.02 15.28 -10.59
C GLY A 99 -23.93 16.14 -11.43
N SER A 100 -23.96 17.43 -11.13
CA SER A 100 -24.70 18.45 -11.88
C SER A 100 -23.82 19.66 -12.22
N GLY A 101 -24.21 20.40 -13.27
CA GLY A 101 -23.57 21.67 -13.64
C GLY A 101 -22.17 21.56 -14.23
N GLY A 102 -21.77 20.38 -14.75
CA GLY A 102 -20.43 20.20 -15.30
C GLY A 102 -20.19 18.85 -15.96
N GLU A 103 -18.93 18.58 -16.27
CA GLU A 103 -18.47 17.39 -16.99
C GLU A 103 -17.23 16.74 -16.36
N LEU A 104 -16.97 15.48 -16.72
CA LEU A 104 -15.74 14.77 -16.36
C LEU A 104 -14.65 15.07 -17.39
N LEU A 105 -13.52 15.59 -16.90
CA LEU A 105 -12.32 15.83 -17.71
C LEU A 105 -11.31 14.69 -17.57
N PRO A 106 -10.45 14.48 -18.59
CA PRO A 106 -9.33 13.53 -18.49
C PRO A 106 -8.38 13.88 -17.33
N VAL A 107 -7.90 12.87 -16.62
CA VAL A 107 -6.78 13.03 -15.70
C VAL A 107 -5.49 12.87 -16.50
N PRO A 108 -4.49 13.75 -16.34
CA PRO A 108 -3.19 13.57 -16.97
C PRO A 108 -2.58 12.23 -16.56
N LYS A 109 -2.17 11.42 -17.55
CA LYS A 109 -1.47 10.15 -17.29
C LYS A 109 -0.10 10.46 -16.72
N LYS A 110 0.26 9.79 -15.66
CA LYS A 110 1.62 9.80 -15.14
C LYS A 110 2.48 8.81 -15.95
N GLU A 111 3.73 9.18 -16.15
CA GLU A 111 4.67 8.36 -16.95
C GLU A 111 5.28 7.22 -16.13
N LEU A 112 5.45 7.42 -14.83
CA LEU A 112 6.07 6.48 -13.92
C LEU A 112 5.02 5.70 -13.13
N PHE A 113 5.18 4.38 -13.07
CA PHE A 113 4.37 3.47 -12.25
C PHE A 113 5.25 2.67 -11.30
N LEU A 114 4.98 2.82 -10.00
CA LEU A 114 5.71 2.13 -8.93
C LEU A 114 4.87 1.00 -8.34
N GLU A 115 5.49 -0.13 -8.06
CA GLU A 115 4.87 -1.19 -7.29
C GLU A 115 5.58 -1.35 -5.96
N PHE A 116 4.80 -1.49 -4.89
CA PHE A 116 5.30 -1.71 -3.54
C PHE A 116 4.76 -3.04 -3.04
N ILE A 117 5.67 -3.95 -2.70
CA ILE A 117 5.34 -5.27 -2.14
C ILE A 117 5.79 -5.25 -0.69
N GLY A 118 4.88 -5.55 0.24
CA GLY A 118 5.27 -5.47 1.65
C GLY A 118 4.23 -5.99 2.63
N ASP A 119 4.54 -5.80 3.88
CA ASP A 119 3.73 -6.21 5.02
C ASP A 119 2.88 -5.06 5.60
N SER A 120 2.67 -5.04 6.92
CA SER A 120 1.94 -3.99 7.63
C SER A 120 2.49 -2.58 7.41
N LEU A 121 3.82 -2.45 7.22
CA LEU A 121 4.49 -1.18 6.96
C LEU A 121 4.07 -0.56 5.62
N THR A 122 3.74 -1.40 4.67
CA THR A 122 3.26 -0.98 3.34
C THR A 122 1.73 -0.86 3.31
N SER A 123 1.01 -1.68 4.07
CA SER A 123 -0.45 -1.59 4.24
C SER A 123 -0.89 -0.35 5.01
N GLY A 124 -0.02 0.20 5.86
CA GLY A 124 -0.31 1.37 6.68
C GLY A 124 -0.98 1.06 8.01
N GLU A 125 -0.69 -0.10 8.60
CA GLU A 125 -1.13 -0.45 9.96
C GLU A 125 -0.47 0.48 10.98
N GLY A 126 -1.24 0.96 11.95
CA GLY A 126 -0.75 1.75 13.07
C GLY A 126 -0.33 3.19 12.76
N VAL A 127 -0.38 3.61 11.51
CA VAL A 127 0.19 4.92 11.05
C VAL A 127 -0.41 6.12 11.78
N ILE A 128 -1.67 6.08 12.16
CA ILE A 128 -2.38 7.21 12.80
C ILE A 128 -2.88 6.92 14.22
N GLY A 129 -2.59 5.75 14.75
CA GLY A 129 -2.90 5.43 16.15
C GLY A 129 -1.86 6.02 17.11
N ALA A 130 -2.25 6.17 18.39
CA ALA A 130 -1.32 6.55 19.45
C ALA A 130 -0.39 5.36 19.82
N PRO A 131 0.85 5.61 20.32
CA PRO A 131 1.77 4.55 20.69
C PRO A 131 1.22 3.55 21.72
N GLU A 132 0.33 4.01 22.59
CA GLU A 132 -0.28 3.20 23.65
C GLU A 132 -1.43 2.30 23.14
N GLU A 133 -1.92 2.55 21.94
CA GLU A 133 -2.99 1.77 21.33
C GLU A 133 -2.48 0.42 20.86
N THR A 134 -3.15 -0.65 21.25
CA THR A 134 -2.74 -2.03 20.96
C THR A 134 -3.74 -2.80 20.10
N ASP A 135 -4.93 -2.24 19.87
CA ASP A 135 -6.00 -2.89 19.12
C ASP A 135 -5.71 -2.94 17.60
N TRP A 136 -5.97 -4.09 16.99
CA TRP A 136 -5.89 -4.25 15.55
C TRP A 136 -7.24 -3.90 14.91
N VAL A 137 -7.42 -2.63 14.61
CA VAL A 137 -8.70 -2.06 14.15
C VAL A 137 -8.51 -1.18 12.93
N SER A 138 -9.53 -1.15 12.07
CA SER A 138 -9.51 -0.39 10.81
C SER A 138 -9.18 1.10 10.95
N PRO A 139 -9.63 1.83 11.99
CA PRO A 139 -9.33 3.27 12.14
C PRO A 139 -7.84 3.60 12.13
N PHE A 140 -6.97 2.70 12.61
CA PHE A 140 -5.54 2.93 12.72
C PHE A 140 -4.76 2.64 11.44
N PHE A 141 -5.41 2.04 10.43
CA PHE A 141 -4.83 1.92 9.09
C PHE A 141 -4.91 3.24 8.33
N SER A 142 -3.84 3.60 7.63
CA SER A 142 -3.86 4.75 6.72
C SER A 142 -2.93 4.52 5.52
N ALA A 143 -3.43 3.85 4.49
CA ALA A 143 -2.67 3.62 3.26
C ALA A 143 -2.25 4.94 2.57
N SER A 144 -3.06 5.99 2.72
CA SER A 144 -2.77 7.32 2.17
C SER A 144 -1.59 8.03 2.85
N ARG A 145 -1.15 7.58 4.03
CA ARG A 145 -0.02 8.15 4.76
C ARG A 145 1.20 7.23 4.79
N THR A 146 1.16 6.12 4.06
CA THR A 146 2.30 5.19 3.99
C THR A 146 3.46 5.77 3.19
N TRP A 147 4.64 5.25 3.48
CA TRP A 147 5.84 5.53 2.72
C TRP A 147 5.65 5.22 1.22
N ALA A 148 4.89 4.18 0.87
CA ALA A 148 4.61 3.79 -0.50
C ALA A 148 3.87 4.90 -1.27
N ARG A 149 2.71 5.35 -0.75
CA ARG A 149 1.95 6.44 -1.37
C ARG A 149 2.74 7.74 -1.41
N LEU A 150 3.40 8.10 -0.31
CA LEU A 150 4.17 9.34 -0.22
C LEU A 150 5.36 9.33 -1.19
N THR A 151 6.05 8.19 -1.38
CA THR A 151 7.11 8.05 -2.39
C THR A 151 6.56 8.29 -3.79
N ALA A 152 5.41 7.69 -4.13
CA ALA A 152 4.78 7.89 -5.42
C ALA A 152 4.38 9.35 -5.66
N ASP A 153 3.80 10.02 -4.65
CA ASP A 153 3.46 11.45 -4.76
C ASP A 153 4.71 12.32 -4.97
N LEU A 154 5.80 12.09 -4.21
CA LEU A 154 7.07 12.81 -4.34
C LEU A 154 7.76 12.56 -5.70
N ALA A 155 7.55 11.40 -6.29
CA ALA A 155 8.07 11.05 -7.62
C ALA A 155 7.15 11.47 -8.78
N GLY A 156 5.95 11.98 -8.51
CA GLY A 156 4.95 12.23 -9.53
C GLY A 156 4.45 10.95 -10.23
N ALA A 157 4.54 9.80 -9.54
CA ALA A 157 4.21 8.48 -10.07
C ALA A 157 2.80 8.02 -9.69
N ASP A 158 2.23 7.10 -10.49
CA ASP A 158 1.15 6.24 -10.02
C ASP A 158 1.72 5.02 -9.29
N PHE A 159 0.91 4.35 -8.45
CA PHE A 159 1.41 3.22 -7.69
C PHE A 159 0.37 2.13 -7.45
N ARG A 160 0.88 0.96 -7.05
CA ARG A 160 0.12 -0.16 -6.50
C ARG A 160 0.87 -0.70 -5.28
N ALA A 161 0.15 -0.96 -4.19
CA ALA A 161 0.71 -1.59 -2.99
C ALA A 161 0.13 -2.99 -2.79
N VAL A 162 0.92 -4.02 -3.09
CA VAL A 162 0.58 -5.43 -2.83
C VAL A 162 1.08 -5.78 -1.43
N SER A 163 0.21 -5.70 -0.44
CA SER A 163 0.65 -5.76 0.96
C SER A 163 -0.35 -6.46 1.87
N GLN A 164 0.19 -7.17 2.89
CA GLN A 164 -0.58 -7.83 3.94
C GLN A 164 0.13 -7.75 5.28
N SER A 165 -0.55 -7.27 6.30
CA SER A 165 -0.05 -7.24 7.69
C SER A 165 0.28 -8.64 8.19
N GLY A 166 1.41 -8.75 8.87
CA GLY A 166 1.84 -10.01 9.48
C GLY A 166 2.51 -11.01 8.52
N TRP A 167 2.53 -10.76 7.20
CA TRP A 167 3.07 -11.68 6.20
C TRP A 167 4.55 -11.41 5.90
N GLY A 168 5.30 -12.48 5.65
CA GLY A 168 6.73 -12.41 5.33
C GLY A 168 7.09 -12.99 3.97
N VAL A 169 8.35 -13.34 3.82
CA VAL A 169 8.90 -14.03 2.65
C VAL A 169 8.73 -15.55 2.78
N CYS A 170 9.09 -16.09 3.95
CA CYS A 170 9.08 -17.54 4.21
C CYS A 170 7.90 -17.98 5.09
N SER A 171 7.39 -17.10 5.92
CA SER A 171 6.23 -17.32 6.78
C SER A 171 5.63 -16.01 7.25
N GLY A 172 4.46 -16.07 7.89
CA GLY A 172 3.94 -15.00 8.75
C GLY A 172 4.77 -14.82 10.01
N TRP A 173 4.47 -13.75 10.78
CA TRP A 173 5.13 -13.45 12.06
C TRP A 173 5.01 -14.58 13.10
N ASP A 174 3.97 -15.41 12.96
CA ASP A 174 3.61 -16.56 13.79
C ASP A 174 4.15 -17.89 13.26
N GLY A 175 4.89 -17.87 12.15
CA GLY A 175 5.44 -19.05 11.50
C GLY A 175 4.52 -19.73 10.48
N ASP A 176 3.31 -19.20 10.24
CA ASP A 176 2.40 -19.76 9.23
C ASP A 176 2.97 -19.60 7.81
N VAL A 177 3.29 -20.73 7.19
CA VAL A 177 3.85 -20.81 5.83
C VAL A 177 2.84 -20.45 4.73
N SER A 178 1.57 -20.36 5.05
CA SER A 178 0.55 -19.89 4.12
C SER A 178 0.54 -18.36 3.99
N HIS A 179 1.08 -17.65 4.98
CA HIS A 179 1.12 -16.20 5.05
C HIS A 179 2.41 -15.62 4.46
N THR A 180 2.61 -15.83 3.14
CA THR A 180 3.79 -15.33 2.44
C THR A 180 3.43 -14.44 1.25
N LEU A 181 4.16 -13.32 1.12
CA LEU A 181 3.97 -12.37 0.01
C LEU A 181 4.38 -12.98 -1.35
N PRO A 182 5.46 -13.77 -1.50
CA PRO A 182 5.79 -14.42 -2.77
C PRO A 182 4.65 -15.28 -3.32
N ARG A 183 4.01 -16.08 -2.46
CA ARG A 183 2.84 -16.88 -2.84
C ARG A 183 1.66 -16.00 -3.24
N TRP A 184 1.28 -15.03 -2.39
CA TRP A 184 0.15 -14.17 -2.69
C TRP A 184 0.38 -13.30 -3.92
N TYR A 185 1.60 -12.85 -4.12
CA TYR A 185 1.97 -12.13 -5.32
C TYR A 185 1.65 -12.97 -6.58
N GLN A 186 1.96 -14.25 -6.57
CA GLN A 186 1.61 -15.17 -7.64
C GLN A 186 0.09 -15.37 -7.77
N GLU A 187 -0.62 -15.63 -6.67
CA GLU A 187 -2.08 -15.85 -6.66
C GLU A 187 -2.86 -14.64 -7.18
N THR A 188 -2.35 -13.42 -6.95
CA THR A 188 -2.99 -12.17 -7.39
C THR A 188 -2.52 -11.66 -8.75
N GLN A 189 -1.72 -12.42 -9.49
CA GLN A 189 -1.14 -12.02 -10.78
C GLN A 189 -2.21 -11.55 -11.78
N ALA A 190 -3.33 -12.29 -11.91
CA ALA A 190 -4.41 -11.94 -12.84
C ALA A 190 -5.07 -10.59 -12.49
N LEU A 191 -5.11 -10.22 -11.21
CA LEU A 191 -5.62 -8.92 -10.76
C LEU A 191 -4.60 -7.81 -11.06
N ARG A 192 -3.31 -8.05 -10.82
CA ARG A 192 -2.24 -7.07 -11.08
C ARG A 192 -2.07 -6.78 -12.58
N LYS A 193 -2.21 -7.79 -13.45
CA LYS A 193 -2.16 -7.65 -14.92
C LYS A 193 -3.27 -6.79 -15.52
N ARG A 194 -4.27 -6.37 -14.75
CA ARG A 194 -5.28 -5.38 -15.18
C ARG A 194 -4.76 -3.94 -15.16
N GLY A 195 -3.65 -3.68 -14.48
CA GLY A 195 -2.98 -2.39 -14.41
C GLY A 195 -1.72 -2.32 -15.27
N PRO A 196 -1.00 -1.20 -15.24
CA PRO A 196 0.27 -1.06 -15.96
C PRO A 196 1.36 -1.95 -15.37
N GLU A 197 2.37 -2.24 -16.19
CA GLU A 197 3.62 -2.85 -15.74
C GLU A 197 4.42 -1.85 -14.89
N PRO A 198 5.07 -2.28 -13.79
CA PRO A 198 5.85 -1.39 -12.96
C PRO A 198 7.22 -1.06 -13.61
N ASP A 199 7.61 0.21 -13.49
CA ASP A 199 8.98 0.64 -13.83
C ASP A 199 9.96 0.28 -12.71
N VAL A 200 9.49 0.39 -11.45
CA VAL A 200 10.27 0.06 -10.26
C VAL A 200 9.39 -0.71 -9.27
N ILE A 201 9.93 -1.79 -8.73
CA ILE A 201 9.31 -2.59 -7.66
C ILE A 201 10.12 -2.40 -6.38
N PHE A 202 9.50 -1.83 -5.36
CA PHE A 202 10.05 -1.78 -4.01
C PHE A 202 9.53 -2.96 -3.19
N ILE A 203 10.43 -3.68 -2.51
CA ILE A 203 10.11 -4.84 -1.69
C ILE A 203 10.45 -4.50 -0.24
N ASN A 204 9.46 -4.41 0.64
CA ASN A 204 9.64 -4.15 2.07
C ASN A 204 9.16 -5.36 2.89
N LEU A 205 10.01 -6.37 2.99
CA LEU A 205 9.74 -7.63 3.67
C LEU A 205 10.95 -8.07 4.49
N GLY A 206 10.71 -8.89 5.52
CA GLY A 206 11.71 -9.47 6.40
C GLY A 206 11.43 -9.23 7.88
N THR A 207 10.60 -8.24 8.23
CA THR A 207 10.24 -7.93 9.62
C THR A 207 9.49 -9.09 10.28
N ASN A 208 8.51 -9.66 9.58
CA ASN A 208 7.73 -10.81 10.08
C ASN A 208 8.57 -12.10 10.13
N ASP A 209 9.41 -12.32 9.11
CA ASP A 209 10.35 -13.44 9.12
C ASP A 209 11.32 -13.35 10.30
N ALA A 210 11.87 -12.15 10.59
CA ALA A 210 12.74 -11.93 11.74
C ALA A 210 12.05 -12.29 13.06
N ASN A 211 10.79 -11.89 13.22
CA ASN A 211 10.01 -12.22 14.41
C ASN A 211 9.74 -13.73 14.53
N ALA A 212 9.35 -14.37 13.44
CA ALA A 212 9.12 -15.82 13.41
C ALA A 212 10.40 -16.62 13.71
N ILE A 213 11.54 -16.23 13.14
CA ILE A 213 12.84 -16.87 13.40
C ILE A 213 13.23 -16.70 14.87
N GLN A 214 13.12 -15.49 15.41
CA GLN A 214 13.51 -15.18 16.78
C GLN A 214 12.66 -15.90 17.81
N SER A 215 11.35 -16.01 17.59
CA SER A 215 10.42 -16.74 18.47
C SER A 215 10.57 -18.26 18.37
N GLY A 216 11.30 -18.76 17.37
CA GLY A 216 11.40 -20.19 17.07
C GLY A 216 10.16 -20.78 16.39
N ALA A 217 9.22 -19.93 15.97
CA ALA A 217 8.02 -20.36 15.23
C ALA A 217 8.30 -20.51 13.73
N GLY A 218 9.34 -19.85 13.21
CA GLY A 218 9.65 -19.84 11.79
C GLY A 218 10.09 -21.19 11.23
N PRO A 219 9.72 -21.51 9.99
CA PRO A 219 10.08 -22.77 9.32
C PRO A 219 11.54 -22.84 8.91
N VAL A 220 12.23 -21.69 8.89
CA VAL A 220 13.62 -21.55 8.45
C VAL A 220 14.39 -20.64 9.39
N GLY A 221 15.74 -20.80 9.40
CA GLY A 221 16.65 -19.85 10.04
C GLY A 221 17.04 -18.71 9.09
N PRO A 222 17.97 -17.82 9.51
CA PRO A 222 18.38 -16.66 8.74
C PRO A 222 18.94 -17.00 7.34
N ASP A 223 19.69 -18.09 7.18
CA ASP A 223 20.21 -18.52 5.88
C ASP A 223 19.08 -19.01 4.96
N GLY A 224 18.07 -19.70 5.51
CA GLY A 224 16.87 -20.08 4.76
C GLY A 224 16.05 -18.89 4.31
N PHE A 225 15.99 -17.83 5.12
CA PHE A 225 15.40 -16.56 4.75
C PHE A 225 16.15 -15.91 3.58
N GLU A 226 17.49 -15.92 3.57
CA GLU A 226 18.31 -15.42 2.46
C GLU A 226 17.96 -16.13 1.14
N GLU A 227 17.84 -17.48 1.18
CA GLU A 227 17.43 -18.25 0.01
C GLU A 227 16.00 -17.91 -0.46
N GLY A 228 15.06 -17.72 0.48
CA GLY A 228 13.70 -17.26 0.19
C GLY A 228 13.66 -15.90 -0.49
N ALA A 229 14.43 -14.94 0.03
CA ALA A 229 14.56 -13.61 -0.55
C ALA A 229 15.15 -13.66 -1.97
N LEU A 230 16.20 -14.45 -2.18
CA LEU A 230 16.80 -14.67 -3.49
C LEU A 230 15.81 -15.32 -4.49
N ALA A 231 15.04 -16.31 -4.02
CA ALA A 231 14.00 -16.95 -4.82
C ALA A 231 12.91 -15.95 -5.24
N PHE A 232 12.50 -15.07 -4.33
CA PHE A 232 11.49 -14.06 -4.63
C PHE A 232 12.01 -13.01 -5.64
N LEU A 233 13.26 -12.56 -5.54
CA LEU A 233 13.86 -11.69 -6.56
C LEU A 233 13.86 -12.35 -7.96
N LYS A 234 14.19 -13.64 -8.03
CA LYS A 234 14.12 -14.40 -9.29
C LYS A 234 12.70 -14.50 -9.84
N GLN A 235 11.71 -14.73 -8.97
CA GLN A 235 10.29 -14.75 -9.36
C GLN A 235 9.86 -13.40 -9.94
N LEU A 236 10.19 -12.30 -9.26
CA LEU A 236 9.84 -10.95 -9.71
C LEU A 236 10.51 -10.60 -11.05
N ARG A 237 11.79 -10.94 -11.23
CA ARG A 237 12.50 -10.72 -12.49
C ARG A 237 11.89 -11.51 -13.65
N ALA A 238 11.45 -12.75 -13.40
CA ALA A 238 10.79 -13.56 -14.40
C ALA A 238 9.42 -12.99 -14.83
N GLU A 239 8.69 -12.38 -13.90
CA GLU A 239 7.39 -11.75 -14.17
C GLU A 239 7.57 -10.34 -14.78
N HIS A 240 8.55 -9.57 -14.34
CA HIS A 240 8.80 -8.17 -14.70
C HIS A 240 10.24 -7.99 -15.24
N PRO A 241 10.52 -8.40 -16.47
CA PRO A 241 11.89 -8.40 -17.01
C PRO A 241 12.56 -7.04 -17.06
N ALA A 242 11.80 -5.97 -17.21
CA ALA A 242 12.30 -4.59 -17.35
C ALA A 242 12.27 -3.78 -16.05
N ALA A 243 11.51 -4.20 -15.04
CA ALA A 243 11.38 -3.44 -13.81
C ALA A 243 12.69 -3.39 -13.01
N LYS A 244 12.99 -2.23 -12.41
CA LYS A 244 14.08 -2.13 -11.44
C LYS A 244 13.61 -2.68 -10.09
N LEU A 245 14.37 -3.60 -9.49
CA LEU A 245 14.03 -4.24 -8.22
C LEU A 245 14.81 -3.60 -7.09
N VAL A 246 14.12 -3.09 -6.07
CA VAL A 246 14.73 -2.43 -4.91
C VAL A 246 14.21 -3.09 -3.64
N TRP A 247 15.08 -3.81 -2.93
CA TRP A 247 14.73 -4.31 -1.60
C TRP A 247 15.00 -3.24 -0.57
N VAL A 248 13.97 -2.85 0.17
CA VAL A 248 14.09 -1.90 1.28
C VAL A 248 13.90 -2.63 2.61
N TYR A 249 14.61 -2.20 3.66
CA TYR A 249 14.48 -2.78 4.98
C TYR A 249 14.78 -1.75 6.06
N GLY A 250 13.99 -1.76 7.13
CA GLY A 250 14.03 -0.78 8.20
C GLY A 250 12.63 -0.49 8.72
N MET A 251 12.41 0.67 9.29
CA MET A 251 11.18 1.17 9.90
C MET A 251 10.81 0.44 11.20
N ILE A 252 10.76 -0.89 11.24
CA ILE A 252 10.71 -1.71 12.46
C ILE A 252 11.87 -2.70 12.39
N ASN A 253 12.78 -2.61 13.35
CA ASN A 253 13.86 -3.56 13.51
C ASN A 253 13.67 -4.26 14.85
N GLY A 254 13.32 -5.54 14.79
CA GLY A 254 13.35 -6.42 15.94
C GLY A 254 14.79 -6.71 16.38
N PRO A 255 15.00 -7.46 17.50
CA PRO A 255 16.32 -7.83 17.98
C PRO A 255 17.12 -8.67 16.98
N LEU A 256 16.44 -9.42 16.09
CA LEU A 256 17.08 -10.12 14.99
C LEU A 256 17.08 -9.26 13.73
N HIS A 257 18.27 -8.83 13.32
CA HIS A 257 18.44 -8.08 12.09
C HIS A 257 18.72 -9.00 10.90
N LEU A 258 17.78 -9.06 9.95
CA LEU A 258 17.95 -9.81 8.71
C LEU A 258 18.68 -9.02 7.62
N ARG A 259 19.07 -7.79 7.89
CA ARG A 259 19.78 -6.92 6.93
C ARG A 259 20.99 -7.57 6.25
N PRO A 260 21.95 -8.23 6.98
CA PRO A 260 23.10 -8.85 6.33
C PRO A 260 22.71 -9.95 5.34
N TYR A 261 21.64 -10.68 5.61
CA TYR A 261 21.11 -11.74 4.75
C TYR A 261 20.46 -11.17 3.50
N LEU A 262 19.70 -10.07 3.64
CA LEU A 262 19.11 -9.34 2.51
C LEU A 262 20.19 -8.74 1.61
N GLU A 263 21.22 -8.10 2.17
CA GLU A 263 22.32 -7.55 1.40
C GLU A 263 23.03 -8.64 0.59
N ARG A 264 23.27 -9.85 1.19
CA ARG A 264 23.83 -10.99 0.45
C ARG A 264 22.88 -11.52 -0.63
N ALA A 265 21.59 -11.65 -0.35
CA ALA A 265 20.62 -12.09 -1.34
C ALA A 265 20.59 -11.15 -2.56
N VAL A 266 20.56 -9.82 -2.34
CA VAL A 266 20.61 -8.81 -3.39
C VAL A 266 21.93 -8.88 -4.15
N GLN A 267 23.08 -9.01 -3.47
CA GLN A 267 24.39 -9.15 -4.09
C GLN A 267 24.50 -10.42 -4.93
N ARG A 268 24.03 -11.57 -4.43
CA ARG A 268 24.00 -12.85 -5.16
C ARG A 268 23.07 -12.81 -6.37
N PHE A 269 21.98 -12.06 -6.29
CA PHE A 269 21.08 -11.86 -7.43
C PHE A 269 21.72 -11.00 -8.51
N GLY A 270 22.44 -9.94 -8.14
CA GLY A 270 23.26 -9.10 -9.04
C GLY A 270 22.50 -8.10 -9.90
N ASP A 271 21.15 -8.12 -9.89
CA ASP A 271 20.30 -7.25 -10.69
C ASP A 271 19.16 -6.64 -9.84
N ALA A 272 19.50 -6.22 -8.64
CA ALA A 272 18.65 -5.51 -7.69
C ALA A 272 19.47 -4.56 -6.82
N TRP A 273 18.79 -3.66 -6.13
CA TRP A 273 19.39 -2.72 -5.19
C TRP A 273 18.88 -2.98 -3.79
N TYR A 274 19.73 -2.69 -2.81
CA TYR A 274 19.34 -2.64 -1.41
C TYR A 274 19.30 -1.19 -0.94
N LEU A 275 18.24 -0.79 -0.26
CA LEU A 275 18.08 0.54 0.30
C LEU A 275 17.63 0.45 1.77
N PRO A 276 18.47 0.86 2.75
CA PRO A 276 18.04 0.95 4.14
C PRO A 276 17.03 2.09 4.30
N LEU A 277 15.94 1.82 5.01
CA LEU A 277 14.97 2.82 5.45
C LEU A 277 15.28 3.28 6.89
N PRO A 278 14.86 4.51 7.27
CA PRO A 278 14.99 4.98 8.64
C PRO A 278 14.22 4.08 9.61
N GLU A 279 14.79 3.90 10.81
CA GLU A 279 14.15 3.15 11.88
C GLU A 279 13.15 4.03 12.62
N VAL A 280 12.10 3.38 13.15
CA VAL A 280 11.15 4.03 14.05
C VAL A 280 11.84 4.40 15.36
N THR A 281 11.51 5.58 15.90
CA THR A 281 11.92 6.04 17.23
C THR A 281 10.69 6.21 18.12
N PRO A 282 10.84 6.35 19.44
CA PRO A 282 9.68 6.61 20.31
C PRO A 282 8.79 7.77 19.83
N GLU A 283 9.39 8.84 19.28
CA GLU A 283 8.70 10.04 18.80
C GLU A 283 8.00 9.82 17.45
N THR A 284 8.40 8.80 16.71
CA THR A 284 7.85 8.48 15.38
C THR A 284 7.02 7.21 15.37
N THR A 285 6.78 6.60 16.55
CA THR A 285 5.94 5.41 16.74
C THR A 285 4.46 5.80 16.61
N GLY A 286 3.69 4.94 15.94
CA GLY A 286 2.24 4.91 15.92
C GLY A 286 1.69 3.81 16.81
N SER A 287 0.48 3.32 16.56
CA SER A 287 -0.11 2.26 17.37
C SER A 287 0.55 0.89 17.11
N ARG A 288 0.39 -0.04 18.07
CA ARG A 288 0.88 -1.43 17.95
C ARG A 288 2.37 -1.55 17.64
N MET A 289 3.19 -0.63 18.16
CA MET A 289 4.63 -0.53 17.88
C MET A 289 4.98 -0.34 16.38
N HIS A 290 4.01 0.02 15.55
CA HIS A 290 4.23 0.32 14.14
C HIS A 290 4.69 1.76 13.93
N PRO A 291 5.33 2.07 12.80
CA PRO A 291 5.74 3.43 12.47
C PRO A 291 4.53 4.35 12.32
N GLY A 292 4.60 5.51 12.94
CA GLY A 292 3.65 6.60 12.76
C GLY A 292 3.93 7.42 11.48
N SER A 293 3.05 8.38 11.19
CA SER A 293 3.11 9.20 9.96
C SER A 293 4.46 9.91 9.75
N ALA A 294 5.19 10.26 10.80
CA ALA A 294 6.50 10.91 10.70
C ALA A 294 7.57 9.95 10.16
N CYS A 295 7.64 8.72 10.67
CA CYS A 295 8.56 7.70 10.17
C CYS A 295 8.25 7.35 8.71
N HIS A 296 6.99 7.18 8.35
CA HIS A 296 6.58 6.94 6.97
C HIS A 296 7.01 8.06 6.01
N ARG A 297 6.94 9.32 6.44
CA ARG A 297 7.42 10.46 5.64
C ARG A 297 8.93 10.40 5.42
N GLN A 298 9.71 10.15 6.46
CA GLN A 298 11.17 10.00 6.36
C GLN A 298 11.56 8.85 5.42
N ALA A 299 10.88 7.71 5.52
CA ALA A 299 11.06 6.57 4.64
C ALA A 299 10.74 6.91 3.18
N ALA A 300 9.66 7.66 2.94
CA ALA A 300 9.28 8.12 1.60
C ALA A 300 10.29 9.10 1.00
N GLU A 301 10.80 10.04 1.77
CA GLU A 301 11.84 10.98 1.34
C GLU A 301 13.12 10.24 0.96
N THR A 302 13.51 9.23 1.75
CA THR A 302 14.65 8.35 1.47
C THR A 302 14.46 7.58 0.16
N ALA A 303 13.30 6.94 -0.01
CA ALA A 303 12.97 6.17 -1.21
C ALA A 303 12.88 7.05 -2.46
N ALA A 304 12.26 8.23 -2.36
CA ALA A 304 12.15 9.18 -3.48
C ALA A 304 13.52 9.76 -3.88
N ALA A 305 14.38 10.06 -2.91
CA ALA A 305 15.75 10.52 -3.19
C ALA A 305 16.60 9.44 -3.87
N PHE A 306 16.42 8.17 -3.48
CA PHE A 306 17.05 7.04 -4.14
C PHE A 306 16.53 6.85 -5.57
N LEU A 307 15.22 6.91 -5.75
CA LEU A 307 14.56 6.75 -7.05
C LEU A 307 15.07 7.75 -8.09
N LYS A 308 15.29 9.02 -7.71
CA LYS A 308 15.88 10.05 -8.58
C LYS A 308 17.29 9.74 -9.09
N LYS A 309 18.04 8.90 -8.36
CA LYS A 309 19.39 8.49 -8.77
C LYS A 309 19.34 7.20 -9.57
N LEU A 310 18.28 6.42 -9.41
CA LEU A 310 18.09 5.13 -10.05
C LEU A 310 17.55 5.30 -11.49
N LEU A 311 16.71 6.29 -11.74
CA LEU A 311 16.12 6.62 -13.04
C LEU A 311 16.94 7.61 -13.82
#